data_afaa3e79fe16f91f9f8bb030acf1713e
#
_entry.id   afaa3e79fe16f91f9f8bb030acf1713e
#
_cell.length_a   1.000
_cell.length_b   1.000
_cell.length_c   1.000
_cell.angle_alpha   90.00
_cell.angle_beta   90.00
_cell.angle_gamma   90.00
#
_symmetry.space_group_name_H-M   'P 1'
#
loop_
_entity.id
_entity.type
_entity.pdbx_description
1 polymer ?
#
loop_
_entity_poly.entity_id
_entity_poly.type
_entity_poly.pdbx_seq_one_letter_code
_entity_poly.pdbx_strand_id
1 'polypeptide(L)'
;MLNKEQAYTFLKQVYQDVILDLKLDNISDYFSDQYMQVTDGTEVNIQRFHTHMETLKSIVNTLELSPFYDLLFDEENQTATLRYEIHVKKKNGNSGVIEIIAIFELKDGKILRCNELTRSLQPDDEFNTIGKINIKK
;
A
#
# COMPACT_ATOMS: atom_id res chain seq x y z
N MET A 1 -18.49 10.35 7.85
CA MET A 1 -17.50 10.60 6.79
C MET A 1 -16.28 11.29 7.38
N LEU A 2 -15.11 11.00 6.85
CA LEU A 2 -13.88 11.61 7.31
C LEU A 2 -13.65 12.95 6.62
N ASN A 3 -13.05 13.91 7.33
CA ASN A 3 -12.47 15.10 6.72
C ASN A 3 -11.02 14.81 6.33
N LYS A 4 -10.34 15.78 5.70
CA LYS A 4 -8.96 15.59 5.22
C LYS A 4 -8.00 15.20 6.34
N GLU A 5 -8.08 15.86 7.48
CA GLU A 5 -7.19 15.58 8.61
C GLU A 5 -7.43 14.17 9.18
N GLN A 6 -8.68 13.79 9.31
CA GLN A 6 -9.04 12.45 9.77
C GLN A 6 -8.58 11.37 8.79
N ALA A 7 -8.76 11.62 7.48
CA ALA A 7 -8.30 10.69 6.45
C ALA A 7 -6.77 10.55 6.47
N TYR A 8 -6.04 11.64 6.64
CA TYR A 8 -4.59 11.62 6.77
C TYR A 8 -4.16 10.77 7.96
N THR A 9 -4.75 11.00 9.12
CA THR A 9 -4.43 10.24 10.33
C THR A 9 -4.74 8.76 10.15
N PHE A 10 -5.89 8.44 9.57
CA PHE A 10 -6.29 7.07 9.29
C PHE A 10 -5.30 6.36 8.36
N LEU A 11 -4.97 6.98 7.23
CA LEU A 11 -4.07 6.38 6.24
C LEU A 11 -2.66 6.23 6.82
N LYS A 12 -2.19 7.19 7.59
CA LYS A 12 -0.90 7.08 8.28
C LYS A 12 -0.87 5.88 9.20
N GLN A 13 -1.93 5.64 9.94
CA GLN A 13 -2.03 4.50 10.84
C GLN A 13 -2.04 3.17 10.07
N VAL A 14 -2.77 3.12 8.95
CA VAL A 14 -2.79 1.94 8.08
C VAL A 14 -1.38 1.61 7.59
N TYR A 15 -0.66 2.62 7.10
CA TYR A 15 0.71 2.42 6.61
C TYR A 15 1.63 1.96 7.74
N GLN A 16 1.51 2.55 8.92
CA GLN A 16 2.35 2.13 10.05
C GLN A 16 2.09 0.68 10.42
N ASP A 17 0.85 0.29 10.62
CA ASP A 17 0.52 -1.03 11.14
C ASP A 17 0.64 -2.13 10.08
N VAL A 18 0.09 -1.89 8.89
CA VAL A 18 -0.03 -2.95 7.88
C VAL A 18 1.18 -2.98 6.96
N ILE A 19 1.63 -1.81 6.49
CA ILE A 19 2.68 -1.75 5.47
C ILE A 19 4.08 -1.80 6.10
N LEU A 20 4.33 -0.99 7.12
CA LEU A 20 5.66 -0.91 7.73
C LEU A 20 5.89 -2.02 8.75
N ASP A 21 4.97 -2.21 9.67
CA ASP A 21 5.10 -3.20 10.74
C ASP A 21 4.62 -4.58 10.33
N LEU A 22 3.95 -4.68 9.18
CA LEU A 22 3.45 -5.94 8.62
C LEU A 22 2.64 -6.74 9.64
N LYS A 23 1.77 -6.04 10.38
CA LYS A 23 0.82 -6.63 11.32
C LYS A 23 -0.38 -7.14 10.55
N LEU A 24 -0.27 -8.32 9.98
CA LEU A 24 -1.26 -8.86 9.05
C LEU A 24 -2.61 -9.12 9.69
N ASP A 25 -2.63 -9.37 10.99
CA ASP A 25 -3.89 -9.55 11.74
C ASP A 25 -4.71 -8.26 11.78
N ASN A 26 -4.10 -7.11 11.54
CA ASN A 26 -4.79 -5.81 11.56
C ASN A 26 -5.39 -5.44 10.19
N ILE A 27 -5.17 -6.24 9.17
CA ILE A 27 -5.71 -5.93 7.83
C ILE A 27 -7.23 -5.77 7.89
N SER A 28 -7.92 -6.66 8.58
CA SER A 28 -9.39 -6.61 8.68
C SER A 28 -9.90 -5.39 9.46
N ASP A 29 -9.06 -4.76 10.25
CA ASP A 29 -9.44 -3.53 10.98
C ASP A 29 -9.48 -2.32 10.05
N TYR A 30 -8.68 -2.33 8.99
CA TYR A 30 -8.50 -1.18 8.11
C TYR A 30 -9.07 -1.38 6.71
N PHE A 31 -9.19 -2.62 6.25
CA PHE A 31 -9.62 -2.93 4.90
C PHE A 31 -10.97 -3.63 4.92
N SER A 32 -11.86 -3.22 4.02
CA SER A 32 -13.15 -3.89 3.84
C SER A 32 -12.95 -5.35 3.43
N ASP A 33 -13.88 -6.22 3.82
CA ASP A 33 -13.90 -7.60 3.32
C ASP A 33 -14.22 -7.66 1.82
N GLN A 34 -14.68 -6.55 1.24
CA GLN A 34 -14.92 -6.39 -0.20
C GLN A 34 -13.76 -5.69 -0.91
N TYR A 35 -12.63 -5.52 -0.24
CA TYR A 35 -11.51 -4.77 -0.77
C TYR A 35 -11.01 -5.30 -2.10
N MET A 36 -10.78 -4.38 -3.03
CA MET A 36 -10.17 -4.67 -4.33
C MET A 36 -8.99 -3.74 -4.55
N GLN A 37 -7.90 -4.28 -5.04
CA GLN A 37 -6.69 -3.52 -5.34
C GLN A 37 -6.26 -3.76 -6.77
N VAL A 38 -5.91 -2.68 -7.46
CA VAL A 38 -5.26 -2.76 -8.76
C VAL A 38 -3.88 -2.13 -8.64
N THR A 39 -2.84 -2.92 -8.84
CA THR A 39 -1.45 -2.46 -8.81
C THR A 39 -0.84 -2.69 -10.18
N ASP A 40 -0.45 -1.61 -10.85
CA ASP A 40 0.16 -1.66 -12.19
C ASP A 40 -0.68 -2.52 -13.16
N GLY A 41 -2.01 -2.41 -13.05
CA GLY A 41 -2.95 -3.11 -13.89
C GLY A 41 -3.32 -4.53 -13.44
N THR A 42 -2.73 -5.03 -12.36
CA THR A 42 -3.06 -6.37 -11.83
C THR A 42 -4.05 -6.25 -10.69
N GLU A 43 -5.22 -6.88 -10.83
CA GLU A 43 -6.31 -6.81 -9.86
C GLU A 43 -6.26 -7.97 -8.87
N VAL A 44 -6.45 -7.67 -7.58
CA VAL A 44 -6.53 -8.68 -6.52
C VAL A 44 -7.65 -8.33 -5.54
N ASN A 45 -8.23 -9.37 -4.93
CA ASN A 45 -9.18 -9.23 -3.83
C ASN A 45 -8.46 -9.22 -2.48
N ILE A 46 -9.23 -9.18 -1.39
CA ILE A 46 -8.66 -9.10 -0.03
C ILE A 46 -7.81 -10.32 0.31
N GLN A 47 -8.20 -11.52 -0.11
CA GLN A 47 -7.45 -12.74 0.19
C GLN A 47 -6.09 -12.72 -0.51
N ARG A 48 -6.05 -12.31 -1.78
CA ARG A 48 -4.79 -12.21 -2.53
C ARG A 48 -3.92 -11.08 -2.03
N PHE A 49 -4.52 -9.98 -1.59
CA PHE A 49 -3.79 -8.90 -0.93
C PHE A 49 -3.11 -9.43 0.33
N HIS A 50 -3.82 -10.19 1.16
CA HIS A 50 -3.25 -10.79 2.36
C HIS A 50 -2.06 -11.71 2.01
N THR A 51 -2.22 -12.55 1.01
CA THR A 51 -1.14 -13.43 0.54
C THR A 51 0.08 -12.64 0.05
N HIS A 52 -0.16 -11.55 -0.69
CA HIS A 52 0.91 -10.66 -1.12
C HIS A 52 1.67 -10.09 0.08
N MET A 53 0.95 -9.63 1.10
CA MET A 53 1.58 -9.08 2.30
C MET A 53 2.35 -10.15 3.09
N GLU A 54 1.85 -11.37 3.14
CA GLU A 54 2.57 -12.50 3.74
C GLU A 54 3.90 -12.77 3.02
N THR A 55 3.88 -12.72 1.69
CA THR A 55 5.09 -12.90 0.89
C THR A 55 6.09 -11.77 1.16
N LEU A 56 5.64 -10.53 1.20
CA LEU A 56 6.50 -9.40 1.54
C LEU A 56 7.13 -9.59 2.92
N LYS A 57 6.33 -9.99 3.91
CA LYS A 57 6.84 -10.22 5.27
C LYS A 57 7.93 -11.28 5.30
N SER A 58 7.85 -12.29 4.43
CA SER A 58 8.82 -13.36 4.40
C SER A 58 10.16 -12.95 3.77
N ILE A 59 10.18 -11.95 2.88
CA ILE A 59 11.39 -11.58 2.13
C ILE A 59 11.99 -10.23 2.53
N VAL A 60 11.23 -9.39 3.21
CA VAL A 60 11.65 -8.04 3.57
C VAL A 60 12.22 -8.02 4.97
N ASN A 61 13.38 -7.33 5.14
CA ASN A 61 13.98 -7.08 6.45
C ASN A 61 13.40 -5.80 7.05
N THR A 62 13.44 -4.68 6.30
CA THR A 62 12.91 -3.39 6.75
C THR A 62 12.17 -2.67 5.63
N LEU A 63 11.15 -1.92 6.02
CA LEU A 63 10.44 -0.98 5.15
C LEU A 63 10.45 0.39 5.84
N GLU A 64 10.78 1.43 5.09
CA GLU A 64 10.73 2.80 5.56
C GLU A 64 9.87 3.62 4.61
N LEU A 65 8.99 4.45 5.17
CA LEU A 65 8.07 5.27 4.42
C LEU A 65 8.56 6.72 4.40
N SER A 66 8.63 7.32 3.21
CA SER A 66 8.82 8.76 3.10
C SER A 66 7.61 9.51 3.64
N PRO A 67 7.69 10.82 3.87
CA PRO A 67 6.48 11.63 4.01
C PRO A 67 5.58 11.44 2.79
N PHE A 68 4.28 11.67 2.97
CA PHE A 68 3.39 11.76 1.82
C PHE A 68 3.71 13.09 1.13
N TYR A 69 4.42 13.02 0.00
CA TYR A 69 4.79 14.21 -0.77
C TYR A 69 3.56 14.95 -1.28
N ASP A 70 2.52 14.19 -1.63
CA ASP A 70 1.22 14.72 -2.00
C ASP A 70 0.16 13.91 -1.28
N LEU A 71 -0.83 14.62 -0.75
CA LEU A 71 -2.05 14.02 -0.21
C LEU A 71 -3.21 14.94 -0.57
N LEU A 72 -4.08 14.44 -1.42
CA LEU A 72 -5.31 15.12 -1.82
C LEU A 72 -6.49 14.28 -1.33
N PHE A 73 -7.47 14.91 -0.73
CA PHE A 73 -8.64 14.20 -0.24
C PHE A 73 -9.92 14.88 -0.70
N ASP A 74 -10.74 14.12 -1.40
CA ASP A 74 -12.07 14.54 -1.82
C ASP A 74 -13.05 14.03 -0.74
N GLU A 75 -13.54 14.95 0.10
CA GLU A 75 -14.44 14.58 1.19
C GLU A 75 -15.78 14.06 0.68
N GLU A 76 -16.30 14.63 -0.40
CA GLU A 76 -17.57 14.21 -0.96
C GLU A 76 -17.55 12.76 -1.44
N ASN A 77 -16.48 12.36 -2.12
CA ASN A 77 -16.33 11.01 -2.64
C ASN A 77 -15.50 10.10 -1.74
N GLN A 78 -15.04 10.60 -0.59
CA GLN A 78 -14.21 9.85 0.35
C GLN A 78 -13.04 9.16 -0.35
N THR A 79 -12.35 9.90 -1.22
CA THR A 79 -11.26 9.38 -2.06
C THR A 79 -9.98 10.16 -1.80
N ALA A 80 -8.92 9.45 -1.49
CA ALA A 80 -7.60 10.03 -1.22
C ALA A 80 -6.62 9.67 -2.34
N THR A 81 -5.79 10.63 -2.74
CA THR A 81 -4.67 10.38 -3.65
C THR A 81 -3.38 10.71 -2.91
N LEU A 82 -2.45 9.76 -2.92
CA LEU A 82 -1.17 9.87 -2.23
C LEU A 82 -0.02 9.68 -3.21
N ARG A 83 1.08 10.40 -2.99
CA ARG A 83 2.37 10.12 -3.63
C ARG A 83 3.43 10.02 -2.56
N TYR A 84 4.20 8.95 -2.59
CA TYR A 84 5.22 8.69 -1.58
C TYR A 84 6.26 7.70 -2.10
N GLU A 85 7.29 7.46 -1.30
CA GLU A 85 8.30 6.45 -1.58
C GLU A 85 8.39 5.46 -0.43
N ILE A 86 8.67 4.20 -0.77
CA ILE A 86 9.02 3.17 0.21
C ILE A 86 10.45 2.73 -0.05
N HIS A 87 11.25 2.74 1.01
CA HIS A 87 12.61 2.20 1.01
C HIS A 87 12.52 0.76 1.50
N VAL A 88 12.93 -0.18 0.66
CA VAL A 88 12.83 -1.61 0.94
C VAL A 88 14.23 -2.18 1.13
N LYS A 89 14.44 -2.91 2.23
CA LYS A 89 15.63 -3.73 2.40
C LYS A 89 15.19 -5.18 2.54
N LYS A 90 15.63 -6.03 1.61
CA LYS A 90 15.33 -7.45 1.66
C LYS A 90 16.26 -8.19 2.60
N LYS A 91 15.82 -9.37 3.05
CA LYS A 91 16.63 -10.25 3.91
C LYS A 91 17.93 -10.71 3.24
N ASN A 92 17.97 -10.72 1.91
CA ASN A 92 19.20 -11.04 1.16
C ASN A 92 20.23 -9.89 1.14
N GLY A 93 19.90 -8.75 1.77
CA GLY A 93 20.78 -7.59 1.85
C GLY A 93 20.60 -6.55 0.77
N ASN A 94 19.84 -6.85 -0.29
CA ASN A 94 19.58 -5.90 -1.36
C ASN A 94 18.56 -4.85 -0.92
N SER A 95 18.73 -3.62 -1.38
CA SER A 95 17.82 -2.52 -1.06
C SER A 95 17.42 -1.74 -2.31
N GLY A 96 16.27 -1.11 -2.24
CA GLY A 96 15.76 -0.30 -3.34
C GLY A 96 14.74 0.71 -2.86
N VAL A 97 14.39 1.64 -3.74
CA VAL A 97 13.39 2.68 -3.49
C VAL A 97 12.31 2.57 -4.54
N ILE A 98 11.06 2.57 -4.10
CA ILE A 98 9.89 2.49 -4.97
C ILE A 98 9.05 3.73 -4.77
N GLU A 99 8.77 4.44 -5.86
CA GLU A 99 7.82 5.54 -5.88
C GLU A 99 6.42 4.99 -6.16
N ILE A 100 5.44 5.48 -5.41
CA ILE A 100 4.06 5.01 -5.53
C ILE A 100 3.13 6.21 -5.63
N ILE A 101 2.17 6.13 -6.56
CA ILE A 101 1.01 7.01 -6.62
C ILE A 101 -0.21 6.12 -6.44
N ALA A 102 -1.00 6.39 -5.41
CA ALA A 102 -2.12 5.53 -5.04
C ALA A 102 -3.40 6.34 -4.85
N ILE A 103 -4.51 5.77 -5.30
CA ILE A 103 -5.85 6.32 -5.09
C ILE A 103 -6.60 5.34 -4.20
N PHE A 104 -7.08 5.83 -3.05
CA PHE A 104 -7.84 5.04 -2.09
C PHE A 104 -9.26 5.54 -2.00
N GLU A 105 -10.22 4.62 -2.04
CA GLU A 105 -11.62 4.91 -1.77
C GLU A 105 -11.98 4.34 -0.39
N LEU A 106 -12.51 5.21 0.47
CA LEU A 106 -12.88 4.85 1.84
C LEU A 106 -14.39 4.70 1.95
N LYS A 107 -14.82 3.71 2.73
CA LYS A 107 -16.24 3.49 3.00
C LYS A 107 -16.41 2.87 4.38
N ASP A 108 -17.33 3.43 5.16
CA ASP A 108 -17.67 2.91 6.50
C ASP A 108 -16.44 2.72 7.39
N GLY A 109 -15.50 3.67 7.32
CA GLY A 109 -14.31 3.67 8.15
C GLY A 109 -13.21 2.71 7.71
N LYS A 110 -13.32 2.14 6.51
CA LYS A 110 -12.32 1.19 5.98
C LYS A 110 -11.96 1.52 4.54
N ILE A 111 -10.83 0.98 4.10
CA ILE A 111 -10.41 1.10 2.70
C ILE A 111 -11.20 0.06 1.89
N LEU A 112 -11.96 0.56 0.92
CA LEU A 112 -12.76 -0.29 0.03
C LEU A 112 -12.00 -0.65 -1.23
N ARG A 113 -11.20 0.28 -1.77
CA ARG A 113 -10.53 0.10 -3.05
C ARG A 113 -9.21 0.87 -3.06
N CYS A 114 -8.23 0.28 -3.73
CA CYS A 114 -6.97 0.97 -4.04
C CYS A 114 -6.64 0.77 -5.51
N ASN A 115 -6.22 1.82 -6.16
CA ASN A 115 -5.69 1.76 -7.51
C ASN A 115 -4.36 2.50 -7.49
N GLU A 116 -3.26 1.78 -7.81
CA GLU A 116 -1.93 2.36 -7.65
C GLU A 116 -0.99 2.01 -8.80
N LEU A 117 -0.05 2.92 -9.01
CA LEU A 117 1.08 2.71 -9.91
C LEU A 117 2.36 2.76 -9.10
N THR A 118 3.26 1.84 -9.41
CA THR A 118 4.55 1.74 -8.75
C THR A 118 5.68 1.86 -9.74
N ARG A 119 6.80 2.43 -9.30
CA ARG A 119 7.99 2.58 -10.13
C ARG A 119 9.23 2.43 -9.27
N SER A 120 10.08 1.44 -9.61
CA SER A 120 11.39 1.36 -8.98
C SER A 120 12.26 2.51 -9.47
N LEU A 121 12.99 3.14 -8.56
CA LEU A 121 13.94 4.18 -8.92
C LEU A 121 15.28 3.58 -9.39
N GLN A 122 15.43 2.25 -9.27
CA GLN A 122 16.51 1.48 -9.88
C GLN A 122 15.87 0.55 -10.92
N PRO A 123 15.70 0.99 -12.16
CA PRO A 123 14.83 0.31 -13.12
C PRO A 123 15.27 -1.09 -13.53
N ASP A 124 16.53 -1.44 -13.34
CA ASP A 124 17.06 -2.75 -13.74
C ASP A 124 17.11 -3.75 -12.59
N ASP A 125 16.56 -3.41 -11.43
CA ASP A 125 16.68 -4.25 -10.26
C ASP A 125 15.45 -5.14 -10.03
N GLU A 126 15.59 -5.99 -9.01
CA GLU A 126 14.56 -6.95 -8.61
C GLU A 126 13.30 -6.30 -8.01
N PHE A 127 13.32 -4.99 -7.78
CA PHE A 127 12.22 -4.26 -7.14
C PHE A 127 11.15 -3.81 -8.14
N ASN A 128 11.37 -3.95 -9.45
CA ASN A 128 10.39 -3.53 -10.46
C ASN A 128 9.03 -4.18 -10.29
N THR A 129 8.96 -5.36 -9.71
CA THR A 129 7.71 -6.11 -9.54
C THR A 129 7.32 -6.30 -8.08
N ILE A 130 8.00 -5.64 -7.14
CA ILE A 130 7.77 -5.92 -5.72
C ILE A 130 6.33 -5.57 -5.28
N GLY A 131 5.71 -4.57 -5.90
CA GLY A 131 4.33 -4.22 -5.61
C GLY A 131 3.31 -5.28 -6.03
N LYS A 132 3.73 -6.23 -6.85
CA LYS A 132 2.89 -7.30 -7.41
C LYS A 132 3.43 -8.69 -7.08
N ILE A 133 4.38 -8.79 -6.15
CA ILE A 133 5.01 -10.07 -5.87
C ILE A 133 3.97 -11.11 -5.42
N ASN A 134 4.11 -12.32 -5.97
CA ASN A 134 3.22 -13.46 -5.71
C ASN A 134 1.75 -13.22 -6.13
N ILE A 135 1.52 -12.25 -7.02
CA ILE A 135 0.21 -12.02 -7.62
C ILE A 135 0.21 -12.66 -9.00
N LYS A 136 -0.77 -13.53 -9.26
CA LYS A 136 -0.94 -14.15 -10.57
C LYS A 136 -1.99 -13.39 -11.37
N LYS A 137 -1.66 -13.15 -12.60
CA LYS A 137 -2.61 -12.52 -13.54
C LYS A 137 -3.68 -13.53 -13.97
#